data_a1b1cab1e29ad39ac2e12fe2a2a68ea1
#
_entry.id   a1b1cab1e29ad39ac2e12fe2a2a68ea1
#
_cell.length_a   1.000
_cell.length_b   1.000
_cell.length_c   1.000
_cell.angle_alpha   90.00
_cell.angle_beta   90.00
_cell.angle_gamma   90.00
#
_symmetry.space_group_name_H-M   'P 1'
#
loop_
_entity.id
_entity.type
_entity.pdbx_description
1 polymer ?
#
loop_
_entity_poly.entity_id
_entity_poly.type
_entity_poly.pdbx_seq_one_letter_code
_entity_poly.pdbx_strand_id
1 'polypeptide(L)'
;IVAPVAGFLVKTDDGLVIRAEDVVERDYAIPHNARLLVTEGEEVRAGDPITDGPINPQEFLETRGRDAVQRYLVKEVQKVYRSQGVTINDKHIEIIVRQMLRKVRIDQPGDSELLPTELIDRLDFEEVNNRVLAEGGEPATAQTVLLGVTKASLNTSSFLAAASFQETTRVLTEAA
;
A
#
# COMPACT_ATOMS: atom_id res chain seq x y z
N ILE A 1 -2.38 -14.41 -0.49
CA ILE A 1 -2.78 -14.22 0.93
C ILE A 1 -1.52 -13.88 1.70
N VAL A 2 -1.57 -12.85 2.51
CA VAL A 2 -0.46 -12.35 3.33
C VAL A 2 -0.83 -12.53 4.80
N ALA A 3 0.13 -12.93 5.66
CA ALA A 3 -0.12 -13.10 7.08
C ALA A 3 -0.44 -11.72 7.74
N PRO A 4 -1.60 -11.53 8.37
CA PRO A 4 -1.98 -10.25 8.97
C PRO A 4 -1.35 -10.03 10.35
N VAL A 5 -0.94 -11.10 11.01
CA VAL A 5 -0.31 -11.09 12.34
C VAL A 5 0.87 -12.05 12.39
N ALA A 6 1.83 -11.80 13.28
CA ALA A 6 2.92 -12.73 13.55
C ALA A 6 2.39 -13.92 14.39
N GLY A 7 2.80 -15.13 14.07
CA GLY A 7 2.37 -16.33 14.78
C GLY A 7 2.87 -17.62 14.13
N PHE A 8 2.50 -18.75 14.69
CA PHE A 8 2.80 -20.08 14.15
C PHE A 8 1.69 -20.54 13.22
N LEU A 9 2.08 -21.12 12.08
CA LEU A 9 1.13 -21.67 11.12
C LEU A 9 0.78 -23.11 11.51
N VAL A 10 -0.52 -23.39 11.63
CA VAL A 10 -1.05 -24.73 11.89
C VAL A 10 -1.99 -25.12 10.75
N LYS A 11 -1.77 -26.29 10.16
CA LYS A 11 -2.64 -26.83 9.12
C LYS A 11 -3.79 -27.61 9.78
N THR A 12 -5.02 -27.26 9.41
CA THR A 12 -6.25 -27.97 9.79
C THR A 12 -6.87 -28.61 8.55
N ASP A 13 -7.77 -29.56 8.74
CA ASP A 13 -8.44 -30.30 7.63
C ASP A 13 -9.24 -29.34 6.72
N ASP A 14 -9.72 -28.21 7.25
CA ASP A 14 -10.51 -27.20 6.51
C ASP A 14 -9.70 -25.98 6.06
N GLY A 15 -8.38 -25.86 6.41
CA GLY A 15 -7.60 -24.69 6.03
C GLY A 15 -6.30 -24.50 6.81
N LEU A 16 -5.79 -23.28 6.82
CA LEU A 16 -4.61 -22.85 7.56
C LEU A 16 -4.99 -21.88 8.69
N VAL A 17 -4.45 -22.12 9.87
CA VAL A 17 -4.64 -21.29 11.06
C VAL A 17 -3.31 -20.67 11.46
N ILE A 18 -3.29 -19.34 11.71
CA ILE A 18 -2.15 -18.67 12.32
C ILE A 18 -2.43 -18.52 13.82
N ARG A 19 -1.65 -19.21 14.64
CA ARG A 19 -1.74 -19.11 16.10
C ARG A 19 -0.77 -18.05 16.60
N ALA A 20 -1.30 -16.92 17.14
CA ALA A 20 -0.53 -15.90 17.80
C ALA A 20 -0.45 -16.17 19.32
N GLU A 21 0.53 -15.58 20.00
CA GLU A 21 0.68 -15.75 21.46
C GLU A 21 -0.51 -15.21 22.27
N ASP A 22 -1.29 -14.26 21.73
CA ASP A 22 -2.52 -13.72 22.35
C ASP A 22 -3.79 -14.51 21.94
N VAL A 23 -3.64 -15.78 21.48
CA VAL A 23 -4.74 -16.72 21.19
C VAL A 23 -5.81 -16.19 20.23
N VAL A 24 -5.43 -15.39 19.24
CA VAL A 24 -6.32 -15.04 18.13
C VAL A 24 -6.13 -16.06 17.00
N GLU A 25 -6.98 -17.07 16.95
CA GLU A 25 -7.03 -17.99 15.81
C GLU A 25 -7.77 -17.36 14.65
N ARG A 26 -7.19 -17.39 13.45
CA ARG A 26 -7.83 -16.92 12.23
C ARG A 26 -7.73 -17.97 11.15
N ASP A 27 -8.88 -18.40 10.65
CA ASP A 27 -9.00 -19.36 9.55
C ASP A 27 -8.97 -18.65 8.21
N TYR A 28 -8.14 -19.13 7.30
CA TYR A 28 -8.04 -18.63 5.93
C TYR A 28 -8.33 -19.78 4.96
N ALA A 29 -9.40 -19.66 4.18
CA ALA A 29 -9.70 -20.60 3.11
C ALA A 29 -8.66 -20.46 1.99
N ILE A 30 -8.01 -21.56 1.64
CA ILE A 30 -7.00 -21.59 0.58
C ILE A 30 -7.64 -22.15 -0.69
N PRO A 31 -7.50 -21.46 -1.85
CA PRO A 31 -7.91 -22.02 -3.12
C PRO A 31 -7.18 -23.35 -3.40
N HIS A 32 -7.87 -24.35 -3.92
CA HIS A 32 -7.33 -25.69 -4.20
C HIS A 32 -6.09 -25.71 -5.10
N ASN A 33 -5.90 -24.67 -5.93
CA ASN A 33 -4.78 -24.53 -6.86
C ASN A 33 -3.64 -23.67 -6.31
N ALA A 34 -3.73 -23.14 -5.09
CA ALA A 34 -2.68 -22.34 -4.50
C ALA A 34 -1.59 -23.23 -3.88
N ARG A 35 -0.33 -22.94 -4.22
CA ARG A 35 0.82 -23.60 -3.62
C ARG A 35 1.19 -22.89 -2.33
N LEU A 36 1.35 -23.64 -1.24
CA LEU A 36 1.87 -23.13 0.02
C LEU A 36 3.38 -22.92 -0.07
N LEU A 37 3.84 -21.78 0.42
CA LEU A 37 5.26 -21.40 0.53
C LEU A 37 5.83 -21.69 1.92
N VAL A 38 4.96 -21.97 2.90
CA VAL A 38 5.29 -22.15 4.30
C VAL A 38 4.92 -23.57 4.74
N THR A 39 5.64 -24.08 5.74
CA THR A 39 5.45 -25.42 6.31
C THR A 39 4.73 -25.37 7.64
N GLU A 40 4.09 -26.48 8.04
CA GLU A 40 3.42 -26.58 9.34
C GLU A 40 4.41 -26.37 10.49
N GLY A 41 4.04 -25.52 11.46
CA GLY A 41 4.89 -25.15 12.60
C GLY A 41 5.91 -24.06 12.32
N GLU A 42 5.97 -23.51 11.11
CA GLU A 42 6.87 -22.43 10.76
C GLU A 42 6.38 -21.09 11.32
N GLU A 43 7.30 -20.33 11.91
CA GLU A 43 7.01 -18.98 12.39
C GLU A 43 6.87 -18.01 11.20
N VAL A 44 5.73 -17.35 11.09
CA VAL A 44 5.47 -16.34 10.06
C VAL A 44 5.37 -14.96 10.66
N ARG A 45 5.95 -13.98 9.99
CA ARG A 45 5.84 -12.56 10.37
C ARG A 45 4.69 -11.92 9.61
N ALA A 46 4.11 -10.88 10.21
CA ALA A 46 3.09 -10.08 9.52
C ALA A 46 3.61 -9.63 8.15
N GLY A 47 2.83 -9.92 7.09
CA GLY A 47 3.20 -9.61 5.71
C GLY A 47 4.04 -10.66 4.97
N ASP A 48 4.37 -11.81 5.58
CA ASP A 48 5.01 -12.91 4.85
C ASP A 48 4.01 -13.58 3.87
N PRO A 49 4.44 -13.88 2.65
CA PRO A 49 3.60 -14.58 1.69
C PRO A 49 3.40 -16.03 2.13
N ILE A 50 2.15 -16.44 2.36
CA ILE A 50 1.78 -17.81 2.75
C ILE A 50 1.56 -18.67 1.51
N THR A 51 1.00 -18.05 0.45
CA THR A 51 0.74 -18.73 -0.82
C THR A 51 1.56 -18.11 -1.95
N ASP A 52 1.90 -18.95 -2.93
CA ASP A 52 2.50 -18.48 -4.18
C ASP A 52 1.48 -17.64 -4.94
N GLY A 53 1.93 -16.51 -5.51
CA GLY A 53 1.11 -15.60 -6.28
C GLY A 53 1.43 -14.12 -6.03
N PRO A 54 0.76 -13.22 -6.75
CA PRO A 54 0.94 -11.79 -6.56
C PRO A 54 0.39 -11.36 -5.19
N ILE A 55 1.19 -10.60 -4.46
CA ILE A 55 0.79 -10.01 -3.18
C ILE A 55 -0.08 -8.78 -3.46
N ASN A 56 -1.16 -8.58 -2.69
CA ASN A 56 -1.91 -7.34 -2.73
C ASN A 56 -1.06 -6.19 -2.14
N PRO A 57 -0.66 -5.19 -2.93
CA PRO A 57 0.24 -4.15 -2.45
C PRO A 57 -0.37 -3.28 -1.34
N GLN A 58 -1.70 -3.18 -1.25
CA GLN A 58 -2.38 -2.42 -0.19
C GLN A 58 -2.28 -3.14 1.15
N GLU A 59 -2.60 -4.43 1.20
CA GLU A 59 -2.44 -5.25 2.42
C GLU A 59 -0.96 -5.31 2.85
N PHE A 60 -0.05 -5.34 1.88
CA PHE A 60 1.37 -5.33 2.15
C PHE A 60 1.84 -3.98 2.71
N LEU A 61 1.21 -2.86 2.29
CA LEU A 61 1.45 -1.54 2.86
C LEU A 61 1.02 -1.46 4.33
N GLU A 62 -0.15 -2.00 4.65
CA GLU A 62 -0.69 -2.01 6.02
C GLU A 62 0.16 -2.87 6.97
N THR A 63 0.69 -4.00 6.48
CA THR A 63 1.41 -4.97 7.32
C THR A 63 2.92 -4.70 7.40
N ARG A 64 3.56 -4.30 6.31
CA ARG A 64 5.03 -4.13 6.20
C ARG A 64 5.48 -2.68 6.06
N GLY A 65 4.53 -1.79 5.86
CA GLY A 65 4.80 -0.37 5.70
C GLY A 65 5.35 0.03 4.33
N ARG A 66 5.58 1.32 4.20
CA ARG A 66 5.89 2.01 2.95
C ARG A 66 7.15 1.49 2.24
N ASP A 67 8.25 1.36 2.98
CA ASP A 67 9.56 1.02 2.38
C ASP A 67 9.57 -0.41 1.81
N ALA A 68 8.84 -1.33 2.45
CA ALA A 68 8.69 -2.69 1.96
C ALA A 68 7.91 -2.72 0.64
N VAL A 69 6.80 -1.97 0.56
CA VAL A 69 5.98 -1.86 -0.65
C VAL A 69 6.76 -1.22 -1.80
N GLN A 70 7.55 -0.17 -1.54
CA GLN A 70 8.38 0.44 -2.56
C GLN A 70 9.34 -0.56 -3.18
N ARG A 71 10.08 -1.29 -2.35
CA ARG A 71 11.01 -2.33 -2.83
C ARG A 71 10.30 -3.46 -3.57
N TYR A 72 9.14 -3.89 -3.08
CA TYR A 72 8.34 -4.91 -3.72
C TYR A 72 7.87 -4.48 -5.12
N LEU A 73 7.28 -3.30 -5.25
CA LEU A 73 6.78 -2.79 -6.54
C LEU A 73 7.91 -2.59 -7.55
N VAL A 74 9.06 -2.04 -7.13
CA VAL A 74 10.23 -1.90 -8.01
C VAL A 74 10.70 -3.27 -8.50
N LYS A 75 10.79 -4.25 -7.60
CA LYS A 75 11.22 -5.61 -7.93
C LYS A 75 10.26 -6.28 -8.94
N GLU A 76 8.95 -6.19 -8.70
CA GLU A 76 7.95 -6.82 -9.58
C GLU A 76 7.90 -6.16 -10.98
N VAL A 77 7.96 -4.84 -11.05
CA VAL A 77 8.03 -4.12 -12.33
C VAL A 77 9.31 -4.47 -13.09
N GLN A 78 10.45 -4.47 -12.41
CA GLN A 78 11.74 -4.87 -13.01
C GLN A 78 11.73 -6.31 -13.52
N LYS A 79 11.08 -7.22 -12.79
CA LYS A 79 10.94 -8.62 -13.22
C LYS A 79 10.24 -8.71 -14.58
N VAL A 80 9.17 -7.93 -14.80
CA VAL A 80 8.46 -7.88 -16.08
C VAL A 80 9.34 -7.32 -17.18
N TYR A 81 10.02 -6.19 -16.97
CA TYR A 81 10.92 -5.61 -17.98
C TYR A 81 12.06 -6.56 -18.35
N ARG A 82 12.70 -7.17 -17.34
CA ARG A 82 13.80 -8.13 -17.57
C ARG A 82 13.33 -9.37 -18.33
N SER A 83 12.11 -9.86 -18.09
CA SER A 83 11.56 -11.01 -18.83
C SER A 83 11.35 -10.70 -20.32
N GLN A 84 11.19 -9.41 -20.66
CA GLN A 84 11.08 -8.92 -22.05
C GLN A 84 12.42 -8.46 -22.66
N GLY A 85 13.53 -8.69 -21.96
CA GLY A 85 14.88 -8.30 -22.42
C GLY A 85 15.16 -6.79 -22.34
N VAL A 86 14.31 -6.02 -21.63
CA VAL A 86 14.48 -4.58 -21.48
C VAL A 86 15.20 -4.26 -20.18
N THR A 87 16.29 -3.49 -20.26
CA THR A 87 17.05 -3.03 -19.10
C THR A 87 16.68 -1.58 -18.78
N ILE A 88 16.05 -1.38 -17.61
CA ILE A 88 15.70 -0.05 -17.09
C ILE A 88 16.37 0.12 -15.72
N ASN A 89 16.87 1.33 -15.45
CA ASN A 89 17.43 1.64 -14.14
C ASN A 89 16.28 1.80 -13.11
N ASP A 90 16.45 1.24 -11.93
CA ASP A 90 15.45 1.22 -10.84
C ASP A 90 14.94 2.62 -10.47
N LYS A 91 15.81 3.66 -10.56
CA LYS A 91 15.44 5.06 -10.23
C LYS A 91 14.20 5.58 -10.98
N HIS A 92 13.98 5.13 -12.22
CA HIS A 92 12.83 5.58 -13.03
C HIS A 92 11.52 5.01 -12.47
N ILE A 93 11.56 3.77 -11.98
CA ILE A 93 10.42 3.11 -11.35
C ILE A 93 10.22 3.67 -9.94
N GLU A 94 11.30 3.85 -9.19
CA GLU A 94 11.28 4.39 -7.81
C GLU A 94 10.62 5.77 -7.74
N ILE A 95 10.88 6.65 -8.72
CA ILE A 95 10.25 7.98 -8.79
C ILE A 95 8.73 7.86 -8.92
N ILE A 96 8.25 6.94 -9.77
CA ILE A 96 6.82 6.70 -9.98
C ILE A 96 6.19 6.12 -8.71
N VAL A 97 6.79 5.08 -8.14
CA VAL A 97 6.30 4.44 -6.91
C VAL A 97 6.28 5.42 -5.73
N ARG A 98 7.27 6.31 -5.63
CA ARG A 98 7.28 7.37 -4.62
C ARG A 98 6.09 8.30 -4.76
N GLN A 99 5.69 8.66 -5.98
CA GLN A 99 4.51 9.50 -6.22
C GLN A 99 3.20 8.77 -5.88
N MET A 100 3.13 7.44 -6.13
CA MET A 100 1.97 6.62 -5.75
C MET A 100 1.76 6.54 -4.23
N LEU A 101 2.83 6.70 -3.42
CA LEU A 101 2.83 6.63 -1.96
C LEU A 101 2.98 8.02 -1.30
N ARG A 102 2.74 9.08 -2.04
CA ARG A 102 2.93 10.45 -1.56
C ARG A 102 1.80 10.92 -0.66
N LYS A 103 0.59 10.41 -0.87
CA LYS A 103 -0.62 10.86 -0.18
C LYS A 103 -0.92 10.02 1.07
N VAL A 104 -1.55 10.68 2.04
CA VAL A 104 -2.13 10.05 3.22
C VAL A 104 -3.63 10.33 3.24
N ARG A 105 -4.40 9.42 3.81
CA ARG A 105 -5.83 9.58 4.05
C ARG A 105 -6.05 9.89 5.52
N ILE A 106 -6.77 10.95 5.81
CA ILE A 106 -7.10 11.34 7.18
C ILE A 106 -8.09 10.36 7.78
N ASP A 107 -7.77 9.79 8.94
CA ASP A 107 -8.67 8.94 9.71
C ASP A 107 -9.44 9.78 10.75
N GLN A 108 -8.71 10.54 11.58
CA GLN A 108 -9.30 11.42 12.57
C GLN A 108 -8.64 12.81 12.45
N PRO A 109 -9.42 13.89 12.34
CA PRO A 109 -8.89 15.23 12.14
C PRO A 109 -8.25 15.84 13.40
N GLY A 110 -8.55 15.33 14.61
CA GLY A 110 -8.15 16.00 15.85
C GLY A 110 -8.64 17.45 15.89
N ASP A 111 -7.79 18.36 16.34
CA ASP A 111 -8.04 19.82 16.37
C ASP A 111 -7.62 20.53 15.06
N SER A 112 -7.28 19.76 14.01
CA SER A 112 -6.89 20.33 12.71
C SER A 112 -8.10 20.70 11.85
N GLU A 113 -7.87 21.56 10.83
CA GLU A 113 -8.88 21.92 9.82
C GLU A 113 -9.10 20.83 8.75
N LEU A 114 -8.44 19.67 8.87
CA LEU A 114 -8.50 18.58 7.90
C LEU A 114 -9.83 17.84 7.98
N LEU A 115 -10.29 17.34 6.84
CA LEU A 115 -11.54 16.59 6.77
C LEU A 115 -11.29 15.07 6.86
N PRO A 116 -12.16 14.31 7.55
CA PRO A 116 -12.09 12.85 7.57
C PRO A 116 -12.14 12.29 6.14
N THR A 117 -11.33 11.26 5.86
CA THR A 117 -11.19 10.61 4.54
C THR A 117 -10.55 11.45 3.44
N GLU A 118 -10.15 12.68 3.71
CA GLU A 118 -9.44 13.53 2.76
C GLU A 118 -8.07 12.94 2.41
N LEU A 119 -7.66 13.14 1.15
CA LEU A 119 -6.33 12.76 0.65
C LEU A 119 -5.43 14.00 0.60
N ILE A 120 -4.53 14.09 1.55
CA ILE A 120 -3.56 15.18 1.64
C ILE A 120 -2.15 14.69 1.33
N ASP A 121 -1.27 15.61 0.93
CA ASP A 121 0.15 15.34 0.80
C ASP A 121 0.76 15.06 2.18
N ARG A 122 1.63 14.08 2.28
CA ARG A 122 2.24 13.72 3.56
C ARG A 122 3.03 14.86 4.19
N LEU A 123 3.71 15.68 3.39
CA LEU A 123 4.47 16.83 3.90
C LEU A 123 3.53 17.92 4.45
N ASP A 124 2.45 18.20 3.73
CA ASP A 124 1.44 19.16 4.17
C ASP A 124 0.75 18.69 5.46
N PHE A 125 0.46 17.39 5.56
CA PHE A 125 -0.07 16.76 6.78
C PHE A 125 0.88 16.91 7.97
N GLU A 126 2.18 16.64 7.77
CA GLU A 126 3.20 16.80 8.81
C GLU A 126 3.30 18.27 9.26
N GLU A 127 3.20 19.24 8.32
CA GLU A 127 3.22 20.66 8.62
C GLU A 127 2.00 21.13 9.42
N VAL A 128 0.80 20.67 9.03
CA VAL A 128 -0.44 20.95 9.77
C VAL A 128 -0.37 20.42 11.19
N ASN A 129 0.04 19.16 11.36
CA ASN A 129 0.18 18.55 12.69
C ASN A 129 1.22 19.25 13.56
N ASN A 130 2.35 19.68 12.99
CA ASN A 130 3.36 20.45 13.74
C ASN A 130 2.79 21.77 14.25
N ARG A 131 1.92 22.45 13.47
CA ARG A 131 1.24 23.68 13.88
C ARG A 131 0.26 23.42 15.02
N VAL A 132 -0.61 22.41 14.89
CA VAL A 132 -1.56 22.02 15.93
C VAL A 132 -0.86 21.66 17.25
N LEU A 133 0.23 20.90 17.18
CA LEU A 133 1.04 20.56 18.35
C LEU A 133 1.69 21.79 19.00
N ALA A 134 2.16 22.77 18.22
CA ALA A 134 2.72 24.02 18.73
C ALA A 134 1.68 24.87 19.47
N GLU A 135 0.41 24.78 19.07
CA GLU A 135 -0.74 25.41 19.74
C GLU A 135 -1.28 24.61 20.93
N GLY A 136 -0.73 23.41 21.19
CA GLY A 136 -1.14 22.52 22.29
C GLY A 136 -2.39 21.72 22.02
N GLY A 137 -2.83 21.60 20.76
CA GLY A 137 -3.97 20.83 20.32
C GLY A 137 -3.65 19.36 20.05
N GLU A 138 -4.69 18.55 19.78
CA GLU A 138 -4.60 17.15 19.40
C GLU A 138 -4.30 17.01 17.90
N PRO A 139 -3.20 16.34 17.49
CA PRO A 139 -2.86 16.19 16.08
C PRO A 139 -3.82 15.23 15.35
N ALA A 140 -3.99 15.45 14.06
CA ALA A 140 -4.73 14.54 13.20
C ALA A 140 -3.98 13.20 13.03
N THR A 141 -4.74 12.11 12.85
CA THR A 141 -4.22 10.80 12.49
C THR A 141 -4.53 10.48 11.04
N ALA A 142 -3.60 9.81 10.37
CA ALA A 142 -3.76 9.44 8.97
C ALA A 142 -3.04 8.14 8.63
N GLN A 143 -3.53 7.45 7.60
CA GLN A 143 -2.93 6.25 7.04
C GLN A 143 -2.28 6.55 5.68
N THR A 144 -1.09 5.99 5.45
CA THR A 144 -0.47 6.03 4.11
C THR A 144 -1.31 5.22 3.14
N VAL A 145 -1.60 5.78 1.98
CA VAL A 145 -2.36 5.08 0.92
C VAL A 145 -1.50 4.87 -0.32
N LEU A 146 -1.73 3.76 -0.99
CA LEU A 146 -1.15 3.48 -2.29
C LEU A 146 -2.17 3.86 -3.37
N LEU A 147 -1.87 4.90 -4.13
CA LEU A 147 -2.67 5.31 -5.28
C LEU A 147 -2.18 4.61 -6.55
N GLY A 148 -3.10 4.21 -7.42
CA GLY A 148 -2.75 3.79 -8.78
C GLY A 148 -2.10 4.93 -9.56
N VAL A 149 -1.32 4.62 -10.60
CA VAL A 149 -0.57 5.61 -11.40
C VAL A 149 -1.45 6.75 -11.90
N THR A 150 -2.61 6.43 -12.47
CA THR A 150 -3.57 7.43 -12.97
C THR A 150 -4.06 8.35 -11.87
N LYS A 151 -4.50 7.80 -10.73
CA LYS A 151 -4.96 8.60 -9.59
C LYS A 151 -3.84 9.47 -9.01
N ALA A 152 -2.63 8.94 -8.90
CA ALA A 152 -1.47 9.69 -8.42
C ALA A 152 -1.11 10.85 -9.35
N SER A 153 -1.24 10.66 -10.67
CA SER A 153 -0.97 11.69 -11.68
C SER A 153 -2.02 12.80 -11.70
N LEU A 154 -3.29 12.47 -11.43
CA LEU A 154 -4.38 13.45 -11.39
C LEU A 154 -4.49 14.16 -10.04
N ASN A 155 -4.04 13.51 -8.95
CA ASN A 155 -4.12 14.05 -7.60
C ASN A 155 -2.88 14.89 -7.25
N THR A 156 -2.64 15.92 -8.04
CA THR A 156 -1.52 16.86 -7.91
C THR A 156 -2.03 18.27 -7.61
N SER A 157 -1.25 19.06 -6.91
CA SER A 157 -1.52 20.48 -6.68
C SER A 157 -1.44 21.34 -7.94
N SER A 158 -0.81 20.82 -9.02
CA SER A 158 -0.71 21.53 -10.30
C SER A 158 -1.90 21.21 -11.20
N PHE A 159 -2.82 22.18 -11.32
CA PHE A 159 -3.95 22.08 -12.25
C PHE A 159 -3.50 21.83 -13.70
N LEU A 160 -2.43 22.49 -14.15
CA LEU A 160 -1.92 22.31 -15.51
C LEU A 160 -1.39 20.88 -15.75
N ALA A 161 -0.70 20.30 -14.77
CA ALA A 161 -0.22 18.92 -14.86
C ALA A 161 -1.38 17.93 -14.94
N ALA A 162 -2.41 18.09 -14.12
CA ALA A 162 -3.59 17.25 -14.13
C ALA A 162 -4.38 17.39 -15.45
N ALA A 163 -4.57 18.62 -15.93
CA ALA A 163 -5.28 18.90 -17.20
C ALA A 163 -4.52 18.38 -18.44
N SER A 164 -3.20 18.35 -18.40
CA SER A 164 -2.34 17.88 -19.50
C SER A 164 -2.18 16.35 -19.52
N PHE A 165 -2.62 15.66 -18.47
CA PHE A 165 -2.50 14.22 -18.42
C PHE A 165 -3.36 13.55 -19.49
N GLN A 166 -2.82 12.55 -20.20
CA GLN A 166 -3.45 11.92 -21.36
C GLN A 166 -4.87 11.36 -21.07
N GLU A 167 -5.07 10.79 -19.90
CA GLU A 167 -6.39 10.28 -19.49
C GLU A 167 -7.44 11.40 -19.42
N THR A 168 -7.08 12.57 -18.91
CA THR A 168 -7.99 13.73 -18.85
C THR A 168 -8.35 14.22 -20.24
N THR A 169 -7.39 14.33 -21.15
CA THR A 169 -7.65 14.74 -22.54
C THR A 169 -8.48 13.72 -23.28
N ARG A 170 -8.26 12.43 -23.05
CA ARG A 170 -9.06 11.35 -23.62
C ARG A 170 -10.52 11.43 -23.19
N VAL A 171 -10.79 11.54 -21.89
CA VAL A 171 -12.16 11.66 -21.34
C VAL A 171 -12.87 12.90 -21.89
N LEU A 172 -12.19 14.05 -21.97
CA LEU A 172 -12.75 15.27 -22.53
C LEU A 172 -13.10 15.11 -24.03
N THR A 173 -12.25 14.42 -24.79
CA THR A 173 -12.48 14.16 -26.21
C THR A 173 -13.64 13.19 -26.44
N GLU A 174 -13.79 12.17 -25.56
CA GLU A 174 -14.89 11.22 -25.62
C GLU A 174 -16.24 11.84 -25.20
N ALA A 175 -16.20 12.87 -24.34
CA ALA A 175 -17.41 13.58 -23.87
C ALA A 175 -17.86 14.72 -24.78
N ALA A 176 -17.03 15.18 -25.72
CA ALA A 176 -17.34 16.25 -26.68
C ALA A 176 -17.99 15.71 -27.96
#